data_e0ca54dc88a1cdd7d7697cde8db522ef
#
_entry.id   e0ca54dc88a1cdd7d7697cde8db522ef
#
_cell.length_a   1.000
_cell.length_b   1.000
_cell.length_c   1.000
_cell.angle_alpha   90.00
_cell.angle_beta   90.00
_cell.angle_gamma   90.00
#
_symmetry.space_group_name_H-M   'P 1'
#
loop_
_entity.id
_entity.type
_entity.pdbx_description
1 polymer ?
#
loop_
_entity_poly.entity_id
_entity_poly.type
_entity_poly.pdbx_seq_one_letter_code
_entity_poly.pdbx_strand_id
1 'polypeptide(L)'
;MQRINRKAIKQAFATYTGRYHASDPKIRLKIDHTYRVADLCERIAETLPGTDRDLCWLSGMLHDIGRFEQVRRYNTFSDADSVDHAAFGADLLFQEKLLDSFGTFEQDHVEILETAIRN
;
A
#
# COMPACT_ATOMS: atom_id res chain seq x y z
N MET A 1 -8.71 0.26 -21.53
CA MET A 1 -8.73 -0.11 -20.11
C MET A 1 -7.38 -0.64 -19.69
N GLN A 2 -6.81 -0.02 -18.70
CA GLN A 2 -5.48 -0.36 -18.24
C GLN A 2 -5.56 -1.51 -17.23
N ARG A 3 -4.75 -2.54 -17.44
CA ARG A 3 -4.65 -3.64 -16.50
C ARG A 3 -3.59 -3.34 -15.45
N ILE A 4 -3.88 -3.72 -14.22
CA ILE A 4 -2.91 -3.64 -13.14
C ILE A 4 -1.85 -4.72 -13.36
N ASN A 5 -0.59 -4.29 -13.43
CA ASN A 5 0.55 -5.19 -13.63
C ASN A 5 1.12 -5.57 -12.26
N ARG A 6 0.71 -6.73 -11.75
CA ARG A 6 1.09 -7.18 -10.40
C ARG A 6 2.60 -7.34 -10.25
N LYS A 7 3.27 -7.85 -11.28
CA LYS A 7 4.72 -8.03 -11.23
C LYS A 7 5.45 -6.70 -11.08
N ALA A 8 5.04 -5.70 -11.86
CA ALA A 8 5.62 -4.36 -11.78
C ALA A 8 5.34 -3.71 -10.42
N ILE A 9 4.14 -3.91 -9.87
CA ILE A 9 3.78 -3.39 -8.56
C ILE A 9 4.61 -4.04 -7.46
N LYS A 10 4.80 -5.36 -7.51
CA LYS A 10 5.65 -6.05 -6.53
C LYS A 10 7.10 -5.57 -6.60
N GLN A 11 7.61 -5.33 -7.81
CA GLN A 11 8.96 -4.78 -7.98
C GLN A 11 9.07 -3.37 -7.43
N ALA A 12 8.07 -2.51 -7.69
CA ALA A 12 8.05 -1.15 -7.17
C ALA A 12 7.97 -1.16 -5.64
N PHE A 13 7.17 -2.04 -5.07
CA PHE A 13 7.07 -2.19 -3.62
C PHE A 13 8.41 -2.64 -3.01
N ALA A 14 9.06 -3.62 -3.62
CA ALA A 14 10.37 -4.09 -3.17
C ALA A 14 11.42 -2.99 -3.26
N THR A 15 11.41 -2.20 -4.33
CA THR A 15 12.31 -1.06 -4.50
C THR A 15 12.05 -0.01 -3.43
N TYR A 16 10.78 0.31 -3.18
CA TYR A 16 10.42 1.30 -2.16
C TYR A 16 10.85 0.84 -0.76
N THR A 17 10.50 -0.39 -0.37
CA THR A 17 10.83 -0.91 0.96
C THR A 17 12.33 -1.14 1.13
N GLY A 18 13.07 -1.31 0.03
CA GLY A 18 14.52 -1.42 0.05
C GLY A 18 15.24 -0.16 0.52
N ARG A 19 14.57 0.98 0.56
CA ARG A 19 15.10 2.23 1.13
C ARG A 19 15.18 2.18 2.65
N TYR A 20 14.48 1.24 3.25
CA TYR A 20 14.42 1.07 4.70
C TYR A 20 15.24 -0.15 5.11
N HIS A 21 15.63 -0.23 6.38
CA HIS A 21 16.47 -1.33 6.85
C HIS A 21 15.65 -2.62 6.97
N ALA A 22 15.80 -3.52 6.00
CA ALA A 22 15.11 -4.81 6.01
C ALA A 22 15.54 -5.70 7.18
N SER A 23 16.69 -5.42 7.79
CA SER A 23 17.15 -6.09 9.02
C SER A 23 16.37 -5.64 10.26
N ASP A 24 15.66 -4.51 10.20
CA ASP A 24 14.80 -4.07 11.29
C ASP A 24 13.58 -4.99 11.33
N PRO A 25 13.32 -5.70 12.46
CA PRO A 25 12.16 -6.58 12.56
C PRO A 25 10.83 -5.88 12.32
N LYS A 26 10.71 -4.60 12.62
CA LYS A 26 9.48 -3.83 12.38
C LYS A 26 9.22 -3.69 10.88
N ILE A 27 10.26 -3.37 10.10
CA ILE A 27 10.17 -3.24 8.65
C ILE A 27 9.81 -4.59 8.02
N ARG A 28 10.53 -5.65 8.42
CA ARG A 28 10.30 -7.00 7.92
C ARG A 28 8.88 -7.48 8.19
N LEU A 29 8.40 -7.22 9.39
CA LEU A 29 7.04 -7.59 9.79
C LEU A 29 6.01 -6.96 8.86
N LYS A 30 6.18 -5.68 8.52
CA LYS A 30 5.24 -4.97 7.66
C LYS A 30 5.34 -5.38 6.19
N ILE A 31 6.51 -5.76 5.72
CA ILE A 31 6.65 -6.31 4.37
C ILE A 31 5.82 -7.60 4.26
N ASP A 32 6.03 -8.53 5.19
CA ASP A 32 5.31 -9.81 5.18
C ASP A 32 3.81 -9.62 5.36
N HIS A 33 3.42 -8.73 6.27
CA HIS A 33 2.02 -8.38 6.52
C HIS A 33 1.34 -7.83 5.26
N THR A 34 2.03 -6.97 4.53
CA THR A 34 1.47 -6.35 3.32
C THR A 34 1.11 -7.41 2.28
N TYR A 35 2.00 -8.35 2.02
CA TYR A 35 1.71 -9.42 1.05
C TYR A 35 0.54 -10.30 1.50
N ARG A 36 0.46 -10.62 2.79
CA ARG A 36 -0.65 -11.42 3.32
C ARG A 36 -1.99 -10.69 3.19
N VAL A 37 -2.01 -9.40 3.50
CA VAL A 37 -3.23 -8.60 3.40
C VAL A 37 -3.69 -8.47 1.96
N ALA A 38 -2.75 -8.26 1.02
CA ALA A 38 -3.08 -8.18 -0.39
C ALA A 38 -3.74 -9.48 -0.89
N ASP A 39 -3.19 -10.63 -0.49
CA ASP A 39 -3.77 -11.93 -0.85
C ASP A 39 -5.15 -12.13 -0.22
N LEU A 40 -5.36 -11.70 1.02
CA LEU A 40 -6.66 -11.76 1.67
C LEU A 40 -7.68 -10.88 0.99
N CYS A 41 -7.30 -9.66 0.59
CA CYS A 41 -8.18 -8.76 -0.15
C CYS A 41 -8.64 -9.40 -1.46
N GLU A 42 -7.74 -10.08 -2.18
CA GLU A 42 -8.09 -10.78 -3.39
C GLU A 42 -9.09 -11.92 -3.13
N ARG A 43 -8.86 -12.70 -2.08
CA ARG A 43 -9.76 -13.81 -1.72
C ARG A 43 -11.15 -13.31 -1.38
N ILE A 44 -11.25 -12.22 -0.65
CA ILE A 44 -12.55 -11.61 -0.33
C ILE A 44 -13.22 -11.14 -1.61
N ALA A 45 -12.48 -10.49 -2.51
CA ALA A 45 -13.02 -10.00 -3.78
C ALA A 45 -13.57 -11.15 -4.65
N GLU A 46 -12.95 -12.33 -4.61
CA GLU A 46 -13.43 -13.50 -5.36
C GLU A 46 -14.83 -13.93 -4.95
N THR A 47 -15.24 -13.63 -3.71
CA THR A 47 -16.57 -13.98 -3.21
C THR A 47 -17.63 -12.94 -3.50
N LEU A 48 -17.25 -11.79 -4.04
CA LEU A 48 -18.14 -10.64 -4.26
C LEU A 48 -18.31 -10.38 -5.76
N PRO A 49 -19.48 -10.70 -6.33
CA PRO A 49 -19.71 -10.48 -7.77
C PRO A 49 -19.50 -9.01 -8.16
N GLY A 50 -18.89 -8.80 -9.33
CA GLY A 50 -18.65 -7.45 -9.85
C GLY A 50 -17.49 -6.70 -9.23
N THR A 51 -16.76 -7.32 -8.30
CA THR A 51 -15.61 -6.68 -7.65
C THR A 51 -14.35 -6.88 -8.50
N ASP A 52 -13.56 -5.81 -8.66
CA ASP A 52 -12.27 -5.85 -9.33
C ASP A 52 -11.23 -6.47 -8.40
N ARG A 53 -10.83 -7.70 -8.68
CA ARG A 53 -9.87 -8.43 -7.82
C ARG A 53 -8.49 -7.81 -7.81
N ASP A 54 -8.03 -7.31 -8.96
CA ASP A 54 -6.72 -6.66 -9.04
C ASP A 54 -6.70 -5.36 -8.25
N LEU A 55 -7.77 -4.59 -8.30
CA LEU A 55 -7.87 -3.34 -7.54
C LEU A 55 -7.91 -3.61 -6.04
N CYS A 56 -8.61 -4.65 -5.60
CA CYS A 56 -8.63 -5.06 -4.19
C CYS A 56 -7.24 -5.50 -3.73
N TRP A 57 -6.56 -6.30 -4.55
CA TRP A 57 -5.18 -6.73 -4.26
C TRP A 57 -4.25 -5.52 -4.13
N LEU A 58 -4.35 -4.57 -5.06
CA LEU A 58 -3.53 -3.36 -5.03
C LEU A 58 -3.81 -2.52 -3.79
N SER A 59 -5.08 -2.39 -3.39
CA SER A 59 -5.43 -1.69 -2.15
C SER A 59 -4.73 -2.33 -0.95
N GLY A 60 -4.68 -3.65 -0.90
CA GLY A 60 -3.96 -4.38 0.14
C GLY A 60 -2.46 -4.11 0.12
N MET A 61 -1.86 -4.05 -1.08
CA MET A 61 -0.43 -3.75 -1.24
C MET A 61 -0.07 -2.35 -0.74
N LEU A 62 -0.98 -1.40 -0.84
CA LEU A 62 -0.71 0.01 -0.54
C LEU A 62 -1.25 0.47 0.81
N HIS A 63 -2.10 -0.33 1.48
CA HIS A 63 -2.83 0.13 2.66
C HIS A 63 -1.94 0.59 3.83
N ASP A 64 -0.78 -0.04 4.01
CA ASP A 64 0.15 0.25 5.11
C ASP A 64 1.44 0.94 4.63
N ILE A 65 1.42 1.52 3.42
CA ILE A 65 2.63 2.13 2.85
C ILE A 65 3.24 3.20 3.76
N GLY A 66 2.42 3.89 4.54
CA GLY A 66 2.88 4.91 5.47
C GLY A 66 3.63 4.38 6.69
N ARG A 67 3.48 3.07 6.99
CA ARG A 67 4.14 2.47 8.17
C ARG A 67 5.66 2.48 8.06
N PHE A 68 6.21 2.33 6.86
CA PHE A 68 7.66 2.30 6.65
C PHE A 68 8.29 3.64 7.02
N GLU A 69 7.72 4.72 6.52
CA GLU A 69 8.20 6.06 6.83
C GLU A 69 7.93 6.44 8.29
N GLN A 70 6.79 5.98 8.85
CA GLN A 70 6.47 6.18 10.26
C GLN A 70 7.56 5.59 11.16
N VAL A 71 7.96 4.34 10.90
CA VAL A 71 9.01 3.68 11.69
C VAL A 71 10.35 4.40 11.52
N ARG A 72 10.68 4.81 10.30
CA ARG A 72 11.94 5.52 10.04
C ARG A 72 12.02 6.84 10.82
N ARG A 73 10.92 7.60 10.86
CA ARG A 73 10.89 8.91 11.50
C ARG A 73 10.69 8.83 13.01
N TYR A 74 9.85 7.91 13.47
CA TYR A 74 9.37 7.89 14.84
C TYR A 74 9.71 6.62 15.61
N ASN A 75 10.23 5.60 14.95
CA ASN A 75 10.59 4.29 15.50
C ASN A 75 9.44 3.63 16.28
N THR A 76 8.20 3.81 15.81
CA THR A 76 7.02 3.25 16.44
C THR A 76 5.91 3.04 15.43
N PHE A 77 5.00 2.10 15.71
CA PHE A 77 3.73 1.94 14.99
C PHE A 77 2.56 2.60 15.71
N SER A 78 2.82 3.31 16.80
CA SER A 78 1.76 4.00 17.54
C SER A 78 1.38 5.29 16.85
N ASP A 79 0.17 5.33 16.27
CA ASP A 79 -0.34 6.54 15.60
C ASP A 79 -0.52 7.67 16.62
N ALA A 80 -0.93 7.35 17.84
CA ALA A 80 -1.12 8.34 18.90
C ALA A 80 0.19 9.05 19.27
N ASP A 81 1.33 8.37 19.14
CA ASP A 81 2.64 8.92 19.49
C ASP A 81 3.39 9.50 18.28
N SER A 82 2.80 9.44 17.09
CA SER A 82 3.47 9.89 15.87
C SER A 82 2.51 10.54 14.89
N VAL A 83 1.99 9.78 13.92
CA VAL A 83 1.10 10.26 12.86
C VAL A 83 -0.02 9.23 12.63
N ASP A 84 -1.13 9.68 12.06
CA ASP A 84 -2.15 8.78 11.54
C ASP A 84 -1.56 8.09 10.30
N HIS A 85 -1.21 6.81 10.40
CA HIS A 85 -0.50 6.11 9.32
C HIS A 85 -1.31 6.01 8.02
N ALA A 86 -2.63 5.92 8.12
CA ALA A 86 -3.48 5.81 6.92
C ALA A 86 -3.48 7.14 6.15
N ALA A 87 -3.72 8.25 6.83
CA ALA A 87 -3.67 9.57 6.22
C ALA A 87 -2.28 9.90 5.70
N PHE A 88 -1.25 9.56 6.47
CA PHE A 88 0.14 9.79 6.09
C PHE A 88 0.51 9.01 4.82
N GLY A 89 0.13 7.72 4.77
CA GLY A 89 0.36 6.89 3.58
C GLY A 89 -0.39 7.40 2.36
N ALA A 90 -1.63 7.84 2.53
CA ALA A 90 -2.41 8.44 1.45
C ALA A 90 -1.75 9.71 0.93
N ASP A 91 -1.23 10.56 1.82
CA ASP A 91 -0.51 11.77 1.40
C ASP A 91 0.75 11.43 0.60
N LEU A 92 1.52 10.43 1.03
CA LEU A 92 2.69 9.96 0.28
C LEU A 92 2.32 9.49 -1.13
N LEU A 93 1.26 8.70 -1.23
CA LEU A 93 0.84 8.12 -2.52
C LEU A 93 0.25 9.17 -3.46
N PHE A 94 -0.65 10.00 -2.97
CA PHE A 94 -1.49 10.82 -3.83
C PHE A 94 -1.03 12.27 -3.92
N GLN A 95 -0.56 12.86 -2.84
CA GLN A 95 -0.05 14.24 -2.85
C GLN A 95 1.41 14.31 -3.26
N GLU A 96 2.25 13.41 -2.75
CA GLU A 96 3.68 13.36 -3.07
C GLU A 96 4.00 12.46 -4.25
N LYS A 97 2.97 11.91 -4.93
CA LYS A 97 3.10 11.18 -6.20
C LYS A 97 3.86 9.86 -6.10
N LEU A 98 3.94 9.24 -4.93
CA LEU A 98 4.55 7.92 -4.79
C LEU A 98 3.81 6.88 -5.63
N LEU A 99 2.49 7.04 -5.82
CA LEU A 99 1.69 6.13 -6.64
C LEU A 99 2.25 6.01 -8.07
N ASP A 100 2.84 7.08 -8.61
CA ASP A 100 3.40 7.06 -9.97
C ASP A 100 4.52 6.04 -10.13
N SER A 101 5.21 5.67 -9.05
CA SER A 101 6.24 4.63 -9.09
C SER A 101 5.67 3.22 -9.22
N PHE A 102 4.37 3.05 -8.97
CA PHE A 102 3.68 1.76 -9.09
C PHE A 102 2.99 1.55 -10.44
N GLY A 103 2.90 2.59 -11.24
CA GLY A 103 2.30 2.54 -12.57
C GLY A 103 1.43 3.76 -12.86
N THR A 104 0.71 3.67 -13.98
CA THR A 104 -0.25 4.71 -14.38
C THR A 104 -1.66 4.15 -14.19
N PHE A 105 -2.53 4.88 -13.52
CA PHE A 105 -3.87 4.42 -13.17
C PHE A 105 -4.93 5.39 -13.68
N GLU A 106 -6.10 4.84 -14.03
CA GLU A 106 -7.25 5.66 -14.41
C GLU A 106 -7.74 6.45 -13.19
N GLN A 107 -8.30 7.64 -13.44
CA GLN A 107 -8.69 8.56 -12.35
C GLN A 107 -9.71 7.95 -11.40
N ASP A 108 -10.67 7.19 -11.90
CA ASP A 108 -11.66 6.53 -11.03
C ASP A 108 -11.02 5.48 -10.14
N HIS A 109 -10.00 4.75 -10.62
CA HIS A 109 -9.23 3.82 -9.78
C HIS A 109 -8.44 4.57 -8.72
N VAL A 110 -7.85 5.71 -9.06
CA VAL A 110 -7.12 6.55 -8.10
C VAL A 110 -8.06 7.00 -6.98
N GLU A 111 -9.27 7.44 -7.31
CA GLU A 111 -10.25 7.88 -6.31
C GLU A 111 -10.66 6.74 -5.37
N ILE A 112 -10.89 5.55 -5.92
CA ILE A 112 -11.23 4.38 -5.12
C ILE A 112 -10.08 4.02 -4.18
N LEU A 113 -8.84 3.99 -4.70
CA LEU A 113 -7.66 3.69 -3.89
C LEU A 113 -7.48 4.71 -2.78
N GLU A 114 -7.61 5.99 -3.07
CA GLU A 114 -7.44 7.04 -2.05
C GLU A 114 -8.47 6.88 -0.94
N THR A 115 -9.73 6.66 -1.28
CA THR A 115 -10.79 6.44 -0.29
C THR A 115 -10.49 5.21 0.57
N ALA A 116 -10.08 4.12 -0.05
CA ALA A 116 -9.80 2.87 0.66
C ALA A 116 -8.61 3.00 1.61
N ILE A 117 -7.56 3.69 1.19
CA ILE A 117 -6.31 3.79 1.96
C ILE A 117 -6.43 4.83 3.07
N ARG A 118 -7.07 5.98 2.80
CA ARG A 118 -7.19 7.07 3.76
C ARG A 118 -8.13 6.74 4.92
N ASN A 119 -9.09 5.90 4.68
CA ASN A 119 -10.07 5.49 5.68
C ASN A 119 -9.77 4.09 6.19
#